data_784c5c426d96f8c17178b4651d6bcdc0
#
_entry.id   784c5c426d96f8c17178b4651d6bcdc0
#
_cell.length_a   1.000
_cell.length_b   1.000
_cell.length_c   1.000
_cell.angle_alpha   90.00
_cell.angle_beta   90.00
_cell.angle_gamma   90.00
#
_symmetry.space_group_name_H-M   'P 1'
#
loop_
_entity.id
_entity.type
_entity.pdbx_description
1 polymer ?
#
loop_
_entity_poly.entity_id
_entity_poly.type
_entity_poly.pdbx_seq_one_letter_code
_entity_poly.pdbx_strand_id
1 'polypeptide(L)'
;MKKRYSDEQIIKAIKEHEAGAKVEDICRNLGISTGTFYNWRSKFAGMEVNEAKRLRELESENNKLKKLLADKLLEVEAMKDVLFKKVVKPVGRKQVAKHMIVEHRISERAACRLAGISRTAYRYQARPSNDGALRARLKELAVEQSAYGYLLLHGLLKAEGLVVNKKRTYRIYTEEGLQVRTKKRKKLQRPRLPMEVPMGINQRWSMDFVSDQLTNGRRFRVLNVVDDYSREMVGQLVSVSISGRQVARFLGQLIEARGKPNTIVCDNGTEFTSKAMFFWSRETGVKLGFIQPGKPTQNAFVESLNGKFRNECLNCHWFRSMEEAKVEIDQWRHHYNHVRPHSSLDYLPPVAFAKQAA
;
A
#
# COMPACT_ATOMS: atom_id res chain seq x y z
N MET A 1 59.15 -27.33 -35.69
CA MET A 1 58.07 -28.33 -35.49
C MET A 1 58.55 -29.42 -34.55
N LYS A 2 57.89 -29.67 -33.39
CA LYS A 2 58.21 -30.81 -32.53
C LYS A 2 57.82 -32.11 -33.26
N LYS A 3 58.79 -33.01 -33.51
CA LYS A 3 58.53 -34.35 -34.08
C LYS A 3 57.52 -35.07 -33.17
N ARG A 4 56.37 -35.45 -33.71
CA ARG A 4 55.38 -36.31 -33.01
C ARG A 4 55.71 -37.76 -33.34
N TYR A 5 56.02 -38.55 -32.31
CA TYR A 5 56.27 -40.00 -32.44
C TYR A 5 54.96 -40.80 -32.35
N SER A 6 54.85 -41.86 -33.14
CA SER A 6 53.70 -42.75 -33.04
C SER A 6 53.81 -43.67 -31.82
N ASP A 7 52.67 -44.21 -31.36
CA ASP A 7 52.65 -45.13 -30.23
C ASP A 7 53.51 -46.38 -30.48
N GLU A 8 53.51 -46.82 -31.71
CA GLU A 8 54.35 -47.90 -32.13
C GLU A 8 55.86 -47.64 -31.99
N GLN A 9 56.29 -46.43 -32.37
CA GLN A 9 57.66 -45.94 -32.16
C GLN A 9 58.06 -45.84 -30.72
N ILE A 10 57.11 -45.31 -29.86
CA ILE A 10 57.32 -45.13 -28.43
C ILE A 10 57.47 -46.49 -27.74
N ILE A 11 56.56 -47.44 -28.01
CA ILE A 11 56.57 -48.79 -27.44
C ILE A 11 57.75 -49.53 -27.91
N LYS A 12 58.12 -49.46 -29.20
CA LYS A 12 59.32 -50.08 -29.74
C LYS A 12 60.57 -49.58 -29.00
N ALA A 13 60.73 -48.30 -28.78
CA ALA A 13 61.84 -47.72 -28.03
C ALA A 13 61.88 -48.20 -26.55
N ILE A 14 60.74 -48.38 -25.91
CA ILE A 14 60.67 -48.91 -24.55
C ILE A 14 61.08 -50.45 -24.55
N LYS A 15 60.57 -51.21 -25.48
CA LYS A 15 60.97 -52.65 -25.65
C LYS A 15 62.44 -52.87 -26.00
N GLU A 16 63.05 -51.97 -26.80
CA GLU A 16 64.46 -51.97 -27.04
C GLU A 16 65.32 -51.78 -25.79
N HIS A 17 64.86 -50.88 -24.90
CA HIS A 17 65.48 -50.70 -23.58
C HIS A 17 65.33 -51.93 -22.68
N GLU A 18 64.12 -52.50 -22.63
CA GLU A 18 63.82 -53.71 -21.87
C GLU A 18 64.64 -54.91 -22.38
N ALA A 19 65.01 -54.92 -23.65
CA ALA A 19 65.89 -55.89 -24.26
C ALA A 19 67.41 -55.65 -24.01
N GLY A 20 67.77 -54.58 -23.21
CA GLY A 20 69.11 -54.31 -22.78
C GLY A 20 69.85 -53.15 -23.51
N ALA A 21 69.18 -52.39 -24.38
CA ALA A 21 69.76 -51.26 -25.06
C ALA A 21 69.92 -50.05 -24.08
N LYS A 22 71.04 -49.33 -24.19
CA LYS A 22 71.27 -48.17 -23.35
C LYS A 22 70.35 -46.96 -23.70
N VAL A 23 69.78 -46.33 -22.72
CA VAL A 23 68.88 -45.21 -22.91
C VAL A 23 69.48 -44.07 -23.73
N GLU A 24 70.78 -43.81 -23.56
CA GLU A 24 71.51 -42.77 -24.26
C GLU A 24 71.52 -43.01 -25.78
N ASP A 25 71.70 -44.23 -26.22
CA ASP A 25 71.73 -44.62 -27.63
C ASP A 25 70.35 -44.54 -28.29
N ILE A 26 69.30 -44.98 -27.56
CA ILE A 26 67.92 -44.85 -28.00
C ILE A 26 67.54 -43.38 -28.15
N CYS A 27 67.90 -42.55 -27.17
CA CYS A 27 67.63 -41.15 -27.23
C CYS A 27 68.34 -40.40 -28.36
N ARG A 28 69.59 -40.82 -28.68
CA ARG A 28 70.37 -40.27 -29.79
C ARG A 28 69.77 -40.67 -31.16
N ASN A 29 69.35 -41.93 -31.31
CA ASN A 29 68.71 -42.43 -32.52
C ASN A 29 67.35 -41.77 -32.81
N LEU A 30 66.54 -41.50 -31.79
CA LEU A 30 65.25 -40.89 -31.94
C LEU A 30 65.32 -39.35 -31.86
N GLY A 31 66.43 -38.73 -31.42
CA GLY A 31 66.60 -37.32 -31.29
C GLY A 31 65.72 -36.74 -30.17
N ILE A 32 65.59 -37.47 -29.05
CA ILE A 32 64.78 -37.07 -27.85
C ILE A 32 65.73 -36.91 -26.63
N SER A 33 65.28 -36.15 -25.63
CA SER A 33 65.95 -36.10 -24.35
C SER A 33 65.70 -37.32 -23.48
N THR A 34 66.65 -37.66 -22.60
CA THR A 34 66.51 -38.76 -21.64
C THR A 34 65.25 -38.56 -20.76
N GLY A 35 64.91 -37.31 -20.37
CA GLY A 35 63.69 -37.00 -19.65
C GLY A 35 62.40 -37.35 -20.43
N THR A 36 62.41 -37.17 -21.77
CA THR A 36 61.27 -37.55 -22.63
C THR A 36 61.12 -39.08 -22.67
N PHE A 37 62.22 -39.80 -22.73
CA PHE A 37 62.20 -41.29 -22.72
C PHE A 37 61.63 -41.81 -21.37
N TYR A 38 62.08 -41.28 -20.23
CA TYR A 38 61.57 -41.70 -18.93
C TYR A 38 60.11 -41.36 -18.75
N ASN A 39 59.64 -40.21 -19.28
CA ASN A 39 58.22 -39.89 -19.30
C ASN A 39 57.42 -40.91 -20.17
N TRP A 40 57.95 -41.31 -21.30
CA TRP A 40 57.33 -42.35 -22.11
C TRP A 40 57.29 -43.68 -21.35
N ARG A 41 58.40 -44.09 -20.74
CA ARG A 41 58.50 -45.32 -19.93
C ARG A 41 57.49 -45.29 -18.77
N SER A 42 57.38 -44.18 -18.04
CA SER A 42 56.40 -44.06 -16.95
C SER A 42 54.94 -44.19 -17.42
N LYS A 43 54.64 -43.78 -18.67
CA LYS A 43 53.27 -43.80 -19.21
C LYS A 43 52.92 -45.06 -19.97
N PHE A 44 53.89 -45.74 -20.59
CA PHE A 44 53.63 -46.83 -21.56
C PHE A 44 54.44 -48.14 -21.24
N ALA A 45 55.21 -48.20 -20.18
CA ALA A 45 55.93 -49.43 -19.80
C ALA A 45 54.94 -50.58 -19.54
N GLY A 46 55.21 -51.70 -20.07
CA GLY A 46 54.38 -52.91 -19.95
C GLY A 46 53.12 -52.95 -20.82
N MET A 47 52.89 -51.87 -21.64
CA MET A 47 51.74 -51.85 -22.54
C MET A 47 52.05 -52.36 -23.94
N GLU A 48 51.04 -53.01 -24.53
CA GLU A 48 51.05 -53.31 -25.95
C GLU A 48 50.59 -52.14 -26.81
N VAL A 49 50.91 -52.16 -28.13
CA VAL A 49 50.54 -51.06 -29.05
C VAL A 49 49.03 -50.80 -29.05
N ASN A 50 48.23 -51.84 -28.95
CA ASN A 50 46.76 -51.74 -28.92
C ASN A 50 46.28 -51.08 -27.63
N GLU A 51 46.92 -51.32 -26.50
CA GLU A 51 46.61 -50.75 -25.21
C GLU A 51 46.95 -49.24 -25.14
N ALA A 52 48.10 -48.89 -25.76
CA ALA A 52 48.47 -47.43 -25.84
C ALA A 52 47.54 -46.67 -26.77
N LYS A 53 47.06 -47.25 -27.86
CA LYS A 53 46.02 -46.65 -28.72
C LYS A 53 44.73 -46.46 -27.92
N ARG A 54 44.31 -47.48 -27.18
CA ARG A 54 43.09 -47.43 -26.36
C ARG A 54 43.21 -46.39 -25.25
N LEU A 55 44.37 -46.25 -24.61
CA LEU A 55 44.61 -45.21 -23.58
C LEU A 55 44.43 -43.80 -24.18
N ARG A 56 44.95 -43.52 -25.37
CA ARG A 56 44.78 -42.22 -26.04
C ARG A 56 43.34 -41.94 -26.42
N GLU A 57 42.62 -42.94 -26.91
CA GLU A 57 41.18 -42.82 -27.21
C GLU A 57 40.40 -42.41 -25.94
N LEU A 58 40.64 -43.12 -24.83
CA LEU A 58 40.00 -42.81 -23.53
C LEU A 58 40.39 -41.45 -22.97
N GLU A 59 41.67 -41.04 -23.10
CA GLU A 59 42.11 -39.71 -22.72
C GLU A 59 41.41 -38.62 -23.57
N SER A 60 41.30 -38.85 -24.89
CA SER A 60 40.61 -37.95 -25.81
C SER A 60 39.12 -37.83 -25.48
N GLU A 61 38.47 -38.97 -25.23
CA GLU A 61 37.06 -39.02 -24.82
C GLU A 61 36.85 -38.35 -23.49
N ASN A 62 37.68 -38.58 -22.49
CA ASN A 62 37.64 -37.94 -21.19
C ASN A 62 37.77 -36.43 -21.32
N ASN A 63 38.69 -35.95 -22.17
CA ASN A 63 38.83 -34.50 -22.40
C ASN A 63 37.60 -33.89 -23.10
N LYS A 64 37.00 -34.64 -24.06
CA LYS A 64 35.73 -34.21 -24.68
C LYS A 64 34.59 -34.14 -23.63
N LEU A 65 34.45 -35.19 -22.82
CA LEU A 65 33.44 -35.25 -21.77
C LEU A 65 33.62 -34.12 -20.73
N LYS A 66 34.86 -33.84 -20.33
CA LYS A 66 35.17 -32.72 -19.43
C LYS A 66 34.77 -31.37 -20.02
N LYS A 67 35.06 -31.13 -21.32
CA LYS A 67 34.63 -29.90 -22.01
C LYS A 67 33.10 -29.78 -22.06
N LEU A 68 32.41 -30.84 -22.50
CA LEU A 68 30.95 -30.90 -22.56
C LEU A 68 30.32 -30.66 -21.17
N LEU A 69 30.90 -31.22 -20.11
CA LEU A 69 30.43 -31.03 -18.76
C LEU A 69 30.60 -29.57 -18.33
N ALA A 70 31.77 -28.96 -18.62
CA ALA A 70 32.02 -27.55 -18.32
C ALA A 70 31.03 -26.62 -19.05
N ASP A 71 30.81 -26.84 -20.34
CA ASP A 71 29.86 -26.07 -21.15
C ASP A 71 28.44 -26.22 -20.61
N LYS A 72 28.01 -27.41 -20.24
CA LYS A 72 26.69 -27.64 -19.66
C LYS A 72 26.52 -27.02 -18.27
N LEU A 73 27.57 -27.00 -17.46
CA LEU A 73 27.53 -26.30 -16.17
C LEU A 73 27.35 -24.77 -16.33
N LEU A 74 28.05 -24.15 -17.30
CA LEU A 74 27.88 -22.73 -17.60
C LEU A 74 26.48 -22.41 -18.13
N GLU A 75 25.92 -23.25 -19.04
CA GLU A 75 24.55 -23.10 -19.52
C GLU A 75 23.52 -23.14 -18.34
N VAL A 76 23.68 -24.11 -17.43
CA VAL A 76 22.80 -24.27 -16.26
C VAL A 76 22.93 -23.10 -15.33
N GLU A 77 24.13 -22.52 -15.13
CA GLU A 77 24.35 -21.36 -14.30
C GLU A 77 23.71 -20.10 -14.90
N ALA A 78 23.86 -19.89 -16.21
CA ALA A 78 23.19 -18.83 -16.94
C ALA A 78 21.66 -18.93 -16.87
N MET A 79 21.10 -20.14 -17.03
CA MET A 79 19.66 -20.38 -16.89
C MET A 79 19.15 -20.08 -15.47
N LYS A 80 19.91 -20.44 -14.44
CA LYS A 80 19.60 -20.10 -13.04
C LYS A 80 19.53 -18.60 -12.84
N ASP A 81 20.51 -17.87 -13.30
CA ASP A 81 20.58 -16.40 -13.18
C ASP A 81 19.36 -15.72 -13.81
N VAL A 82 18.93 -16.16 -14.99
CA VAL A 82 17.75 -15.64 -15.67
C VAL A 82 16.48 -15.96 -14.88
N LEU A 83 16.35 -17.18 -14.37
CA LEU A 83 15.19 -17.59 -13.56
C LEU A 83 15.12 -16.79 -12.25
N PHE A 84 16.24 -16.60 -11.56
CA PHE A 84 16.27 -15.82 -10.30
C PHE A 84 15.92 -14.35 -10.52
N LYS A 85 16.32 -13.74 -11.63
CA LYS A 85 15.98 -12.35 -11.96
C LYS A 85 14.49 -12.15 -12.29
N LYS A 86 13.84 -13.12 -12.96
CA LYS A 86 12.42 -13.04 -13.35
C LYS A 86 11.44 -13.51 -12.26
N VAL A 87 11.82 -14.48 -11.43
CA VAL A 87 10.94 -15.09 -10.43
C VAL A 87 11.32 -14.63 -9.02
N VAL A 88 11.08 -13.35 -8.73
CA VAL A 88 11.43 -12.74 -7.42
C VAL A 88 10.47 -13.14 -6.31
N LYS A 89 9.18 -13.33 -6.63
CA LYS A 89 8.14 -13.58 -5.61
C LYS A 89 8.14 -15.04 -5.13
N PRO A 90 7.96 -15.30 -3.81
CA PRO A 90 7.91 -16.66 -3.27
C PRO A 90 6.87 -17.58 -3.93
N VAL A 91 5.72 -17.01 -4.33
CA VAL A 91 4.65 -17.75 -5.04
C VAL A 91 5.13 -18.26 -6.40
N GLY A 92 5.84 -17.42 -7.17
CA GLY A 92 6.40 -17.83 -8.46
C GLY A 92 7.47 -18.93 -8.30
N ARG A 93 8.33 -18.81 -7.28
CA ARG A 93 9.34 -19.86 -6.98
C ARG A 93 8.68 -21.19 -6.60
N LYS A 94 7.57 -21.15 -5.87
CA LYS A 94 6.77 -22.33 -5.53
C LYS A 94 6.18 -22.98 -6.78
N GLN A 95 5.66 -22.20 -7.73
CA GLN A 95 5.13 -22.69 -8.99
C GLN A 95 6.23 -23.33 -9.85
N VAL A 96 7.40 -22.69 -9.96
CA VAL A 96 8.57 -23.25 -10.67
C VAL A 96 9.00 -24.58 -10.06
N ALA A 97 9.12 -24.66 -8.72
CA ALA A 97 9.47 -25.91 -8.05
C ALA A 97 8.42 -27.01 -8.31
N LYS A 98 7.13 -26.68 -8.28
CA LYS A 98 6.04 -27.61 -8.59
C LYS A 98 6.14 -28.10 -10.03
N HIS A 99 6.37 -27.22 -10.98
CA HIS A 99 6.55 -27.57 -12.40
C HIS A 99 7.73 -28.55 -12.59
N MET A 100 8.89 -28.26 -11.98
CA MET A 100 10.06 -29.15 -12.02
C MET A 100 9.77 -30.54 -11.48
N ILE A 101 8.98 -30.67 -10.42
CA ILE A 101 8.59 -31.94 -9.82
C ILE A 101 7.68 -32.74 -10.79
N VAL A 102 6.66 -32.06 -11.34
CA VAL A 102 5.64 -32.72 -12.16
C VAL A 102 6.17 -33.09 -13.54
N GLU A 103 6.76 -32.13 -14.27
CA GLU A 103 7.17 -32.31 -15.67
C GLU A 103 8.54 -33.02 -15.81
N HIS A 104 9.47 -32.70 -14.92
CA HIS A 104 10.83 -33.21 -15.02
C HIS A 104 11.16 -34.32 -14.01
N ARG A 105 10.18 -34.76 -13.19
CA ARG A 105 10.34 -35.80 -12.17
C ARG A 105 11.54 -35.59 -11.23
N ILE A 106 11.90 -34.32 -11.01
CA ILE A 106 12.98 -33.94 -10.11
C ILE A 106 12.45 -34.07 -8.66
N SER A 107 13.31 -34.57 -7.76
CA SER A 107 12.93 -34.69 -6.34
C SER A 107 12.60 -33.33 -5.73
N GLU A 108 11.64 -33.27 -4.80
CA GLU A 108 11.23 -32.03 -4.10
C GLU A 108 12.43 -31.26 -3.52
N ARG A 109 13.41 -32.01 -2.94
CA ARG A 109 14.62 -31.41 -2.38
C ARG A 109 15.46 -30.70 -3.44
N ALA A 110 15.64 -31.32 -4.60
CA ALA A 110 16.40 -30.75 -5.70
C ALA A 110 15.64 -29.59 -6.36
N ALA A 111 14.34 -29.74 -6.60
CA ALA A 111 13.49 -28.70 -7.18
C ALA A 111 13.44 -27.45 -6.29
N CYS A 112 13.28 -27.60 -4.96
CA CYS A 112 13.30 -26.47 -4.03
C CYS A 112 14.66 -25.76 -4.01
N ARG A 113 15.76 -26.52 -4.04
CA ARG A 113 17.12 -25.96 -4.12
C ARG A 113 17.32 -25.16 -5.41
N LEU A 114 16.90 -25.72 -6.54
CA LEU A 114 17.00 -25.07 -7.85
C LEU A 114 16.13 -23.83 -7.96
N ALA A 115 14.92 -23.84 -7.39
CA ALA A 115 14.02 -22.70 -7.36
C ALA A 115 14.36 -21.66 -6.30
N GLY A 116 15.36 -21.90 -5.44
CA GLY A 116 15.77 -20.98 -4.37
C GLY A 116 14.70 -20.79 -3.30
N ILE A 117 13.94 -21.83 -2.96
CA ILE A 117 12.90 -21.82 -1.94
C ILE A 117 13.15 -22.93 -0.91
N SER A 118 12.87 -22.65 0.38
CA SER A 118 12.95 -23.71 1.39
C SER A 118 11.79 -24.71 1.23
N ARG A 119 12.01 -25.98 1.60
CA ARG A 119 10.93 -27.00 1.59
C ARG A 119 9.77 -26.62 2.50
N THR A 120 10.05 -25.97 3.62
CA THR A 120 9.01 -25.45 4.52
C THR A 120 8.14 -24.41 3.83
N ALA A 121 8.75 -23.46 3.11
CA ALA A 121 8.02 -22.45 2.35
C ALA A 121 7.27 -23.07 1.13
N TYR A 122 7.84 -24.09 0.49
CA TYR A 122 7.18 -24.83 -0.58
C TYR A 122 5.92 -25.56 -0.08
N ARG A 123 5.98 -26.23 1.06
CA ARG A 123 4.88 -26.98 1.67
C ARG A 123 3.89 -26.09 2.40
N TYR A 124 4.28 -24.82 2.69
CA TYR A 124 3.40 -23.89 3.39
C TYR A 124 2.09 -23.69 2.64
N GLN A 125 0.98 -23.95 3.29
CA GLN A 125 -0.37 -23.60 2.86
C GLN A 125 -0.85 -22.44 3.71
N ALA A 126 -1.28 -21.36 3.05
CA ALA A 126 -1.85 -20.23 3.75
C ALA A 126 -3.12 -20.68 4.49
N ARG A 127 -3.21 -20.36 5.78
CA ARG A 127 -4.46 -20.60 6.52
C ARG A 127 -5.58 -19.78 5.88
N PRO A 128 -6.78 -20.34 5.70
CA PRO A 128 -7.92 -19.58 5.22
C PRO A 128 -8.13 -18.36 6.14
N SER A 129 -8.22 -17.16 5.53
CA SER A 129 -8.48 -15.94 6.30
C SER A 129 -9.93 -15.98 6.78
N ASN A 130 -10.15 -15.79 8.08
CA ASN A 130 -11.50 -15.67 8.65
C ASN A 130 -12.03 -14.24 8.41
N ASP A 131 -12.17 -13.88 7.14
CA ASP A 131 -12.57 -12.52 6.72
C ASP A 131 -14.08 -12.42 6.38
N GLY A 132 -14.84 -13.53 6.46
CA GLY A 132 -16.22 -13.58 6.00
C GLY A 132 -17.14 -12.55 6.67
N ALA A 133 -17.17 -12.51 8.00
CA ALA A 133 -17.98 -11.56 8.76
C ALA A 133 -17.53 -10.11 8.53
N LEU A 134 -16.21 -9.87 8.52
CA LEU A 134 -15.66 -8.55 8.27
C LEU A 134 -15.96 -8.04 6.85
N ARG A 135 -15.94 -8.94 5.86
CA ARG A 135 -16.25 -8.66 4.46
C ARG A 135 -17.72 -8.30 4.27
N ALA A 136 -18.62 -9.06 4.89
CA ALA A 136 -20.06 -8.79 4.86
C ALA A 136 -20.36 -7.41 5.47
N ARG A 137 -19.87 -7.17 6.69
CA ARG A 137 -20.11 -5.90 7.39
C ARG A 137 -19.50 -4.69 6.67
N LEU A 138 -18.32 -4.86 6.08
CA LEU A 138 -17.69 -3.80 5.28
C LEU A 138 -18.52 -3.42 4.04
N LYS A 139 -19.16 -4.39 3.38
CA LYS A 139 -20.07 -4.13 2.25
C LYS A 139 -21.34 -3.39 2.69
N GLU A 140 -21.94 -3.81 3.79
CA GLU A 140 -23.12 -3.14 4.35
C GLU A 140 -22.81 -1.66 4.66
N LEU A 141 -21.73 -1.40 5.40
CA LEU A 141 -21.30 -0.04 5.73
C LEU A 141 -20.94 0.79 4.49
N ALA A 142 -20.39 0.19 3.44
CA ALA A 142 -20.10 0.89 2.19
C ALA A 142 -21.36 1.25 1.40
N VAL A 143 -22.42 0.49 1.52
CA VAL A 143 -23.73 0.82 0.95
C VAL A 143 -24.43 1.91 1.77
N GLU A 144 -24.46 1.77 3.09
CA GLU A 144 -25.04 2.76 4.02
C GLU A 144 -24.34 4.12 3.91
N GLN A 145 -23.02 4.12 3.75
CA GLN A 145 -22.17 5.30 3.74
C GLN A 145 -21.36 5.39 2.44
N SER A 146 -22.02 5.58 1.32
CA SER A 146 -21.44 5.55 -0.04
C SER A 146 -20.30 6.55 -0.27
N ALA A 147 -20.25 7.64 0.52
CA ALA A 147 -19.19 8.65 0.47
C ALA A 147 -17.93 8.30 1.29
N TYR A 148 -17.96 7.21 2.08
CA TYR A 148 -16.86 6.87 2.99
C TYR A 148 -15.76 6.07 2.28
N GLY A 149 -14.53 6.57 2.37
CA GLY A 149 -13.35 5.82 1.98
C GLY A 149 -12.94 4.79 3.06
N TYR A 150 -12.02 3.89 2.71
CA TYR A 150 -11.62 2.77 3.58
C TYR A 150 -11.19 3.17 5.01
N LEU A 151 -10.64 4.38 5.22
CA LEU A 151 -10.23 4.84 6.55
C LEU A 151 -11.43 5.16 7.46
N LEU A 152 -12.49 5.75 6.92
CA LEU A 152 -13.72 6.02 7.68
C LEU A 152 -14.46 4.71 7.98
N LEU A 153 -14.59 3.84 6.98
CA LEU A 153 -15.16 2.50 7.16
C LEU A 153 -14.36 1.67 8.17
N HIS A 154 -13.03 1.77 8.14
CA HIS A 154 -12.18 1.13 9.16
C HIS A 154 -12.43 1.67 10.57
N GLY A 155 -12.68 2.98 10.69
CA GLY A 155 -13.03 3.59 11.97
C GLY A 155 -14.33 3.02 12.56
N LEU A 156 -15.36 2.84 11.72
CA LEU A 156 -16.62 2.21 12.12
C LEU A 156 -16.43 0.75 12.54
N LEU A 157 -15.75 -0.05 11.70
CA LEU A 157 -15.44 -1.44 12.00
C LEU A 157 -14.58 -1.62 13.26
N LYS A 158 -13.71 -0.67 13.56
CA LYS A 158 -12.91 -0.66 14.79
C LYS A 158 -13.78 -0.35 16.01
N ALA A 159 -14.72 0.59 15.88
CA ALA A 159 -15.69 0.89 16.94
C ALA A 159 -16.61 -0.31 17.24
N GLU A 160 -16.99 -1.09 16.22
CA GLU A 160 -17.72 -2.35 16.36
C GLU A 160 -16.86 -3.53 16.87
N GLY A 161 -15.56 -3.34 17.09
CA GLY A 161 -14.63 -4.38 17.58
C GLY A 161 -14.25 -5.45 16.54
N LEU A 162 -14.65 -5.31 15.28
CA LEU A 162 -14.46 -6.32 14.23
C LEU A 162 -13.05 -6.36 13.66
N VAL A 163 -12.31 -5.26 13.75
CA VAL A 163 -10.98 -5.15 13.17
C VAL A 163 -10.09 -4.15 13.92
N VAL A 164 -8.81 -4.47 14.05
CA VAL A 164 -7.79 -3.56 14.61
C VAL A 164 -6.80 -3.11 13.52
N ASN A 165 -6.51 -3.99 12.54
CA ASN A 165 -5.48 -3.75 11.53
C ASN A 165 -6.05 -3.10 10.27
N LYS A 166 -5.72 -1.83 10.04
CA LYS A 166 -6.13 -1.06 8.85
C LYS A 166 -5.69 -1.67 7.50
N LYS A 167 -4.56 -2.41 7.48
CA LYS A 167 -4.10 -3.10 6.26
C LYS A 167 -5.04 -4.23 5.85
N ARG A 168 -5.65 -4.92 6.85
CA ARG A 168 -6.67 -5.96 6.60
C ARG A 168 -7.92 -5.37 5.98
N THR A 169 -8.42 -4.25 6.52
CA THR A 169 -9.58 -3.52 5.95
C THR A 169 -9.27 -3.03 4.53
N TYR A 170 -8.10 -2.42 4.32
CA TYR A 170 -7.70 -1.91 2.99
C TYR A 170 -7.64 -3.02 1.93
N ARG A 171 -7.09 -4.19 2.28
CA ARG A 171 -7.04 -5.34 1.38
C ARG A 171 -8.43 -5.77 0.96
N ILE A 172 -9.35 -6.00 1.92
CA ILE A 172 -10.73 -6.43 1.65
C ILE A 172 -11.47 -5.36 0.84
N TYR A 173 -11.33 -4.08 1.22
CA TYR A 173 -11.92 -2.94 0.51
C TYR A 173 -11.51 -2.89 -0.97
N THR A 174 -10.24 -3.21 -1.26
CA THR A 174 -9.72 -3.25 -2.63
C THR A 174 -10.17 -4.49 -3.38
N GLU A 175 -10.19 -5.65 -2.73
CA GLU A 175 -10.68 -6.92 -3.30
C GLU A 175 -12.15 -6.83 -3.71
N GLU A 176 -12.98 -6.12 -2.93
CA GLU A 176 -14.41 -5.93 -3.19
C GLU A 176 -14.72 -4.75 -4.14
N GLY A 177 -13.73 -4.02 -4.60
CA GLY A 177 -13.93 -2.91 -5.54
C GLY A 177 -14.68 -1.70 -4.97
N LEU A 178 -14.68 -1.52 -3.64
CA LEU A 178 -15.44 -0.48 -2.93
C LEU A 178 -14.82 0.92 -3.02
N GLN A 179 -13.83 1.15 -3.89
CA GLN A 179 -13.11 2.42 -3.97
C GLN A 179 -14.02 3.56 -4.40
N VAL A 180 -14.13 4.58 -3.55
CA VAL A 180 -14.82 5.84 -3.87
C VAL A 180 -14.03 6.58 -4.95
N ARG A 181 -14.69 6.87 -6.08
CA ARG A 181 -14.08 7.64 -7.17
C ARG A 181 -13.94 9.10 -6.75
N THR A 182 -12.71 9.53 -6.45
CA THR A 182 -12.42 10.94 -6.17
C THR A 182 -11.83 11.61 -7.41
N LYS A 183 -12.42 12.74 -7.84
CA LYS A 183 -11.81 13.57 -8.88
C LYS A 183 -10.52 14.19 -8.34
N LYS A 184 -9.36 13.82 -8.91
CA LYS A 184 -8.08 14.44 -8.58
C LYS A 184 -8.09 15.91 -9.06
N ARG A 185 -8.26 16.86 -8.14
CA ARG A 185 -8.07 18.30 -8.44
C ARG A 185 -6.58 18.61 -8.43
N LYS A 186 -6.08 19.31 -9.46
CA LYS A 186 -4.75 19.95 -9.41
C LYS A 186 -4.78 20.99 -8.28
N LYS A 187 -4.01 20.73 -7.22
CA LYS A 187 -3.86 21.67 -6.11
C LYS A 187 -2.72 22.64 -6.44
N LEU A 188 -3.02 23.92 -6.63
CA LEU A 188 -2.02 24.98 -6.56
C LEU A 188 -1.50 25.02 -5.11
N GLN A 189 -0.21 24.76 -4.92
CA GLN A 189 0.46 24.92 -3.62
C GLN A 189 0.65 26.42 -3.39
N ARG A 190 -0.29 27.04 -2.67
CA ARG A 190 -0.08 28.38 -2.10
C ARG A 190 0.49 28.20 -0.69
N PRO A 191 1.45 29.05 -0.25
CA PRO A 191 1.91 29.03 1.12
C PRO A 191 0.70 29.26 2.04
N ARG A 192 0.46 28.31 2.94
CA ARG A 192 -0.63 28.41 3.92
C ARG A 192 -0.06 29.10 5.15
N LEU A 193 -0.59 30.26 5.49
CA LEU A 193 -0.41 30.81 6.82
C LEU A 193 -1.11 29.86 7.81
N PRO A 194 -0.44 29.44 8.89
CA PRO A 194 -1.06 28.62 9.91
C PRO A 194 -2.26 29.35 10.47
N MET A 195 -3.43 28.71 10.47
CA MET A 195 -4.59 29.21 11.17
C MET A 195 -4.42 28.87 12.66
N GLU A 196 -4.63 29.85 13.54
CA GLU A 196 -4.69 29.58 14.98
C GLU A 196 -5.76 28.54 15.27
N VAL A 197 -5.35 27.38 15.75
CA VAL A 197 -6.25 26.30 16.14
C VAL A 197 -6.61 26.53 17.60
N PRO A 198 -7.92 26.62 17.98
CA PRO A 198 -8.30 26.70 19.37
C PRO A 198 -7.79 25.52 20.17
N MET A 199 -7.43 25.71 21.42
CA MET A 199 -6.83 24.71 22.30
C MET A 199 -7.85 24.08 23.27
N GLY A 200 -9.11 24.47 23.21
CA GLY A 200 -10.17 23.95 24.07
C GLY A 200 -11.58 24.20 23.53
N ILE A 201 -12.53 23.47 24.11
CA ILE A 201 -13.95 23.53 23.79
C ILE A 201 -14.48 24.94 24.08
N ASN A 202 -15.40 25.44 23.23
CA ASN A 202 -16.02 26.76 23.35
C ASN A 202 -15.03 27.95 23.28
N GLN A 203 -13.76 27.74 22.88
CA GLN A 203 -12.89 28.90 22.63
C GLN A 203 -13.31 29.64 21.36
N ARG A 204 -13.64 28.88 20.29
CA ARG A 204 -14.05 29.46 19.02
C ARG A 204 -15.07 28.59 18.32
N TRP A 205 -16.19 29.18 17.95
CA TRP A 205 -17.12 28.58 17.01
C TRP A 205 -16.96 29.23 15.64
N SER A 206 -17.30 28.50 14.59
CA SER A 206 -17.41 29.00 13.22
C SER A 206 -18.83 28.78 12.72
N MET A 207 -19.37 29.72 11.97
CA MET A 207 -20.70 29.57 11.37
C MET A 207 -20.73 30.03 9.93
N ASP A 208 -21.59 29.37 9.14
CA ASP A 208 -21.80 29.70 7.73
C ASP A 208 -23.13 29.13 7.23
N PHE A 209 -23.61 29.70 6.11
CA PHE A 209 -24.83 29.27 5.45
C PHE A 209 -24.59 28.30 4.32
N VAL A 210 -25.47 27.30 4.24
CA VAL A 210 -25.61 26.43 3.05
C VAL A 210 -27.03 26.57 2.52
N SER A 211 -27.19 26.66 1.21
CA SER A 211 -28.49 26.70 0.56
C SER A 211 -28.77 25.46 -0.25
N ASP A 212 -30.02 25.03 -0.27
CA ASP A 212 -30.53 23.95 -1.10
C ASP A 212 -31.98 24.24 -1.52
N GLN A 213 -32.61 23.31 -2.23
CA GLN A 213 -33.99 23.46 -2.70
C GLN A 213 -34.82 22.20 -2.50
N LEU A 214 -36.10 22.38 -2.27
CA LEU A 214 -37.08 21.31 -2.26
C LEU A 214 -37.41 20.85 -3.69
N THR A 215 -38.04 19.70 -3.85
CA THR A 215 -38.46 19.14 -5.15
C THR A 215 -39.39 20.07 -5.95
N ASN A 216 -40.13 20.93 -5.27
CA ASN A 216 -40.99 21.96 -5.89
C ASN A 216 -40.22 23.25 -6.27
N GLY A 217 -38.87 23.26 -6.18
CA GLY A 217 -38.02 24.40 -6.54
C GLY A 217 -37.91 25.46 -5.44
N ARG A 218 -38.66 25.38 -4.31
CA ARG A 218 -38.57 26.33 -3.22
C ARG A 218 -37.21 26.20 -2.51
N ARG A 219 -36.45 27.30 -2.46
CA ARG A 219 -35.14 27.32 -1.79
C ARG A 219 -35.29 27.40 -0.29
N PHE A 220 -34.34 26.78 0.41
CA PHE A 220 -34.17 26.90 1.85
C PHE A 220 -32.68 27.08 2.20
N ARG A 221 -32.43 27.57 3.41
CA ARG A 221 -31.08 27.79 3.92
C ARG A 221 -30.91 27.05 5.23
N VAL A 222 -29.68 26.63 5.47
CA VAL A 222 -29.24 26.01 6.72
C VAL A 222 -28.08 26.82 7.26
N LEU A 223 -28.22 27.36 8.47
CA LEU A 223 -27.10 27.91 9.22
C LEU A 223 -26.43 26.78 9.98
N ASN A 224 -25.17 26.53 9.72
CA ASN A 224 -24.34 25.57 10.44
C ASN A 224 -23.46 26.30 11.44
N VAL A 225 -23.39 25.79 12.68
CA VAL A 225 -22.49 26.26 13.74
C VAL A 225 -21.64 25.10 14.23
N VAL A 226 -20.33 25.23 14.22
CA VAL A 226 -19.37 24.19 14.59
C VAL A 226 -18.39 24.73 15.65
N ASP A 227 -18.05 23.91 16.63
CA ASP A 227 -16.93 24.15 17.52
C ASP A 227 -15.62 23.78 16.82
N ASP A 228 -14.73 24.76 16.70
CA ASP A 228 -13.50 24.61 15.92
C ASP A 228 -12.46 23.68 16.56
N TYR A 229 -12.56 23.43 17.88
CA TYR A 229 -11.70 22.50 18.59
C TYR A 229 -12.18 21.05 18.45
N SER A 230 -13.41 20.80 18.94
CA SER A 230 -13.98 19.45 18.97
C SER A 230 -14.53 18.97 17.62
N ARG A 231 -14.68 19.87 16.64
CA ARG A 231 -15.37 19.62 15.36
C ARG A 231 -16.85 19.28 15.53
N GLU A 232 -17.39 19.40 16.72
CA GLU A 232 -18.78 19.14 17.01
C GLU A 232 -19.66 20.16 16.31
N MET A 233 -20.66 19.69 15.59
CA MET A 233 -21.71 20.55 15.06
C MET A 233 -22.61 20.97 16.23
N VAL A 234 -22.41 22.17 16.73
CA VAL A 234 -23.12 22.72 17.89
C VAL A 234 -24.60 22.91 17.58
N GLY A 235 -24.93 23.30 16.35
CA GLY A 235 -26.32 23.43 15.95
C GLY A 235 -26.52 23.71 14.46
N GLN A 236 -27.76 23.47 14.01
CA GLN A 236 -28.25 23.78 12.67
C GLN A 236 -29.62 24.46 12.73
N LEU A 237 -29.76 25.56 12.01
CA LEU A 237 -31.05 26.23 11.84
C LEU A 237 -31.50 26.11 10.38
N VAL A 238 -32.59 25.41 10.15
CA VAL A 238 -33.15 25.16 8.81
C VAL A 238 -34.40 26.00 8.61
N SER A 239 -34.40 26.87 7.59
CA SER A 239 -35.54 27.70 7.25
C SER A 239 -35.50 28.19 5.81
N VAL A 240 -36.62 28.59 5.29
CA VAL A 240 -36.74 29.25 3.96
C VAL A 240 -36.04 30.59 3.95
N SER A 241 -36.18 31.34 5.04
CA SER A 241 -35.52 32.65 5.24
C SER A 241 -35.00 32.71 6.63
N ILE A 242 -33.76 33.21 6.79
CA ILE A 242 -33.12 33.37 8.12
C ILE A 242 -32.64 34.82 8.22
N SER A 243 -33.24 35.57 9.13
CA SER A 243 -32.85 36.95 9.44
C SER A 243 -31.79 37.01 10.54
N GLY A 244 -31.03 38.10 10.66
CA GLY A 244 -30.06 38.27 11.74
C GLY A 244 -30.67 38.17 13.14
N ARG A 245 -31.96 38.51 13.31
CA ARG A 245 -32.69 38.32 14.58
C ARG A 245 -32.89 36.83 14.89
N GLN A 246 -33.21 36.04 13.90
CA GLN A 246 -33.34 34.59 14.07
C GLN A 246 -31.99 33.93 14.37
N VAL A 247 -30.90 34.37 13.71
CA VAL A 247 -29.54 33.96 14.06
C VAL A 247 -29.20 34.26 15.50
N ALA A 248 -29.42 35.52 15.96
CA ALA A 248 -29.14 35.92 17.34
C ALA A 248 -29.91 35.07 18.37
N ARG A 249 -31.20 34.84 18.13
CA ARG A 249 -32.04 33.98 19.00
C ARG A 249 -31.51 32.52 19.03
N PHE A 250 -31.19 31.99 17.89
CA PHE A 250 -30.66 30.62 17.77
C PHE A 250 -29.32 30.47 18.49
N LEU A 251 -28.39 31.39 18.30
CA LEU A 251 -27.11 31.40 19.03
C LEU A 251 -27.31 31.54 20.55
N GLY A 252 -28.30 32.31 21.01
CA GLY A 252 -28.68 32.37 22.44
C GLY A 252 -29.05 30.96 22.95
N GLN A 253 -29.93 30.24 22.26
CA GLN A 253 -30.32 28.88 22.62
C GLN A 253 -29.12 27.91 22.65
N LEU A 254 -28.19 28.04 21.70
CA LEU A 254 -27.00 27.19 21.67
C LEU A 254 -26.08 27.50 22.88
N ILE A 255 -25.92 28.73 23.27
CA ILE A 255 -25.15 29.15 24.47
C ILE A 255 -25.74 28.55 25.74
N GLU A 256 -27.05 28.62 25.90
CA GLU A 256 -27.75 28.01 27.04
C GLU A 256 -27.55 26.52 27.13
N ALA A 257 -27.59 25.83 25.99
CA ALA A 257 -27.46 24.36 25.93
C ALA A 257 -26.00 23.83 26.01
N ARG A 258 -25.02 24.54 25.42
CA ARG A 258 -23.66 24.07 25.22
C ARG A 258 -22.58 24.84 25.96
N GLY A 259 -22.93 26.01 26.50
CA GLY A 259 -21.98 26.95 27.05
C GLY A 259 -21.54 28.02 26.05
N LYS A 260 -21.02 29.13 26.60
CA LYS A 260 -20.70 30.35 25.86
C LYS A 260 -19.31 30.22 25.16
N PRO A 261 -19.23 30.50 23.84
CA PRO A 261 -17.93 30.61 23.18
C PRO A 261 -17.28 31.96 23.44
N ASN A 262 -15.94 32.01 23.37
CA ASN A 262 -15.22 33.29 23.46
C ASN A 262 -15.39 34.11 22.16
N THR A 263 -15.36 33.44 21.02
CA THR A 263 -15.43 34.08 19.71
C THR A 263 -16.26 33.20 18.73
N ILE A 264 -17.04 33.87 17.88
CA ILE A 264 -17.69 33.21 16.73
C ILE A 264 -17.14 33.84 15.44
N VAL A 265 -16.60 33.00 14.56
CA VAL A 265 -16.10 33.43 13.25
C VAL A 265 -17.20 33.24 12.21
N CYS A 266 -17.42 34.24 11.37
CA CYS A 266 -18.41 34.24 10.29
C CYS A 266 -17.94 35.08 9.10
N ASP A 267 -18.62 34.94 7.98
CA ASP A 267 -18.43 35.80 6.82
C ASP A 267 -19.07 37.18 7.02
N ASN A 268 -18.96 38.06 6.03
CA ASN A 268 -19.54 39.42 6.06
C ASN A 268 -21.00 39.44 5.55
N GLY A 269 -21.73 38.33 5.67
CA GLY A 269 -23.14 38.26 5.30
C GLY A 269 -24.00 39.32 6.03
N THR A 270 -25.02 39.82 5.34
CA THR A 270 -25.92 40.88 5.90
C THR A 270 -26.62 40.43 7.17
N GLU A 271 -26.87 39.14 7.31
CA GLU A 271 -27.48 38.55 8.52
C GLU A 271 -26.54 38.67 9.71
N PHE A 272 -25.23 38.44 9.51
CA PHE A 272 -24.22 38.46 10.57
C PHE A 272 -23.77 39.89 10.93
N THR A 273 -23.82 40.83 9.98
CA THR A 273 -23.48 42.22 10.18
C THR A 273 -24.70 43.07 10.64
N SER A 274 -25.83 42.44 10.92
CA SER A 274 -27.07 43.09 11.32
C SER A 274 -27.01 43.73 12.71
N LYS A 275 -27.84 44.74 12.95
CA LYS A 275 -27.99 45.36 14.27
C LYS A 275 -28.35 44.36 15.37
N ALA A 276 -29.15 43.33 15.03
CA ALA A 276 -29.54 42.31 16.00
C ALA A 276 -28.32 41.51 16.50
N MET A 277 -27.41 41.13 15.60
CA MET A 277 -26.16 40.43 15.94
C MET A 277 -25.20 41.32 16.73
N PHE A 278 -25.14 42.63 16.42
CA PHE A 278 -24.33 43.56 17.16
C PHE A 278 -24.80 43.68 18.63
N PHE A 279 -26.10 43.85 18.87
CA PHE A 279 -26.64 43.93 20.23
C PHE A 279 -26.50 42.63 20.99
N TRP A 280 -26.76 41.48 20.32
CA TRP A 280 -26.57 40.16 20.90
C TRP A 280 -25.11 39.93 21.34
N SER A 281 -24.14 40.31 20.51
CA SER A 281 -22.71 40.21 20.85
C SER A 281 -22.36 41.05 22.10
N ARG A 282 -22.93 42.24 22.23
CA ARG A 282 -22.70 43.09 23.39
C ARG A 282 -23.35 42.55 24.67
N GLU A 283 -24.57 42.03 24.57
CA GLU A 283 -25.30 41.44 25.71
C GLU A 283 -24.64 40.18 26.23
N THR A 284 -24.24 39.30 25.32
CA THR A 284 -23.62 38.04 25.69
C THR A 284 -22.13 38.14 25.96
N GLY A 285 -21.46 39.20 25.50
CA GLY A 285 -20.00 39.33 25.56
C GLY A 285 -19.22 38.38 24.61
N VAL A 286 -19.89 37.74 23.67
CA VAL A 286 -19.25 36.90 22.64
C VAL A 286 -18.68 37.81 21.55
N LYS A 287 -17.41 37.63 21.23
CA LYS A 287 -16.75 38.38 20.13
C LYS A 287 -17.15 37.84 18.77
N LEU A 288 -17.58 38.72 17.85
CA LEU A 288 -17.77 38.33 16.44
C LEU A 288 -16.50 38.61 15.64
N GLY A 289 -15.93 37.57 15.07
CA GLY A 289 -14.75 37.60 14.19
C GLY A 289 -15.17 37.54 12.74
N PHE A 290 -15.10 38.64 12.00
CA PHE A 290 -15.41 38.65 10.58
C PHE A 290 -14.18 38.28 9.76
N ILE A 291 -14.36 37.39 8.78
CA ILE A 291 -13.28 37.01 7.86
C ILE A 291 -12.93 38.19 6.94
N GLN A 292 -11.65 38.31 6.59
CA GLN A 292 -11.23 39.34 5.64
C GLN A 292 -11.72 38.95 4.21
N PRO A 293 -12.23 39.97 3.45
CA PRO A 293 -12.63 39.71 2.08
C PRO A 293 -11.55 39.00 1.26
N GLY A 294 -11.92 37.94 0.54
CA GLY A 294 -10.99 37.17 -0.27
C GLY A 294 -10.10 36.17 0.50
N LYS A 295 -10.29 36.00 1.81
CA LYS A 295 -9.57 35.02 2.63
C LYS A 295 -10.50 33.92 3.22
N PRO A 296 -11.08 33.03 2.40
CA PRO A 296 -11.98 31.99 2.89
C PRO A 296 -11.29 31.02 3.85
N THR A 297 -9.97 30.90 3.80
CA THR A 297 -9.20 30.03 4.72
C THR A 297 -9.41 30.37 6.20
N GLN A 298 -9.86 31.57 6.53
CA GLN A 298 -10.15 31.99 7.91
C GLN A 298 -11.42 31.32 8.48
N ASN A 299 -12.30 30.77 7.62
CA ASN A 299 -13.50 30.00 8.00
C ASN A 299 -13.45 28.53 7.57
N ALA A 300 -12.23 27.97 7.41
CA ALA A 300 -12.02 26.66 6.82
C ALA A 300 -12.68 25.48 7.57
N PHE A 301 -12.97 25.63 8.87
CA PHE A 301 -13.60 24.57 9.65
C PHE A 301 -15.05 24.36 9.24
N VAL A 302 -15.84 25.42 9.22
CA VAL A 302 -17.24 25.33 8.79
C VAL A 302 -17.35 25.09 7.28
N GLU A 303 -16.42 25.63 6.45
CA GLU A 303 -16.40 25.29 5.01
C GLU A 303 -16.17 23.80 4.78
N SER A 304 -15.23 23.19 5.52
CA SER A 304 -15.00 21.75 5.47
C SER A 304 -16.22 20.94 5.92
N LEU A 305 -16.90 21.42 6.98
CA LEU A 305 -18.16 20.84 7.46
C LEU A 305 -19.23 20.92 6.38
N ASN A 306 -19.44 22.12 5.79
CA ASN A 306 -20.43 22.38 4.75
C ASN A 306 -20.20 21.49 3.52
N GLY A 307 -18.93 21.25 3.16
CA GLY A 307 -18.59 20.30 2.09
C GLY A 307 -19.02 18.88 2.40
N LYS A 308 -18.85 18.41 3.64
CA LYS A 308 -19.30 17.09 4.09
C LYS A 308 -20.83 17.02 4.15
N PHE A 309 -21.45 18.01 4.76
CA PHE A 309 -22.91 18.14 4.84
C PHE A 309 -23.57 18.08 3.46
N ARG A 310 -23.01 18.82 2.48
CA ARG A 310 -23.50 18.76 1.11
C ARG A 310 -23.35 17.37 0.48
N ASN A 311 -22.19 16.74 0.64
CA ASN A 311 -21.90 15.45 0.00
C ASN A 311 -22.58 14.25 0.69
N GLU A 312 -22.77 14.31 1.98
CA GLU A 312 -23.24 13.18 2.81
C GLU A 312 -24.73 13.28 3.19
N CYS A 313 -25.33 14.47 3.02
CA CYS A 313 -26.74 14.72 3.31
C CYS A 313 -27.47 15.34 2.12
N LEU A 314 -27.19 16.61 1.79
CA LEU A 314 -28.00 17.34 0.81
C LEU A 314 -27.99 16.69 -0.58
N ASN A 315 -26.84 16.23 -1.08
CA ASN A 315 -26.75 15.59 -2.38
C ASN A 315 -27.28 14.14 -2.41
N CYS A 316 -27.60 13.58 -1.25
CA CYS A 316 -28.11 12.21 -1.14
C CYS A 316 -29.63 12.15 -1.06
N HIS A 317 -30.30 13.28 -0.84
CA HIS A 317 -31.73 13.33 -0.60
C HIS A 317 -32.46 14.30 -1.55
N TRP A 318 -33.70 13.95 -1.89
CA TRP A 318 -34.67 14.80 -2.60
C TRP A 318 -35.76 15.19 -1.62
N PHE A 319 -35.67 16.39 -1.06
CA PHE A 319 -36.61 16.85 -0.03
C PHE A 319 -37.95 17.29 -0.63
N ARG A 320 -39.05 16.65 -0.20
CA ARG A 320 -40.41 16.97 -0.65
C ARG A 320 -41.01 18.12 0.15
N SER A 321 -40.68 18.19 1.45
CA SER A 321 -41.17 19.22 2.36
C SER A 321 -40.07 19.76 3.26
N MET A 322 -40.35 20.90 3.95
CA MET A 322 -39.44 21.45 4.93
C MET A 322 -39.32 20.57 6.19
N GLU A 323 -40.38 19.89 6.53
CA GLU A 323 -40.45 18.98 7.67
C GLU A 323 -39.50 17.77 7.40
N GLU A 324 -39.62 17.17 6.23
CA GLU A 324 -38.71 16.08 5.80
C GLU A 324 -37.24 16.58 5.80
N ALA A 325 -36.97 17.74 5.22
CA ALA A 325 -35.62 18.31 5.21
C ALA A 325 -35.06 18.53 6.64
N LYS A 326 -35.88 19.00 7.58
CA LYS A 326 -35.44 19.16 8.97
C LYS A 326 -35.12 17.84 9.64
N VAL A 327 -35.94 16.80 9.43
CA VAL A 327 -35.74 15.47 10.00
C VAL A 327 -34.45 14.86 9.48
N GLU A 328 -34.25 14.83 8.16
CA GLU A 328 -33.04 14.25 7.55
C GLU A 328 -31.76 15.00 7.94
N ILE A 329 -31.85 16.32 8.00
CA ILE A 329 -30.73 17.18 8.44
C ILE A 329 -30.36 16.93 9.90
N ASP A 330 -31.37 16.78 10.77
CA ASP A 330 -31.14 16.49 12.19
C ASP A 330 -30.57 15.08 12.43
N GLN A 331 -31.05 14.07 11.68
CA GLN A 331 -30.50 12.73 11.70
C GLN A 331 -29.04 12.72 11.24
N TRP A 332 -28.72 13.45 10.16
CA TRP A 332 -27.34 13.58 9.70
C TRP A 332 -26.46 14.28 10.75
N ARG A 333 -26.96 15.35 11.41
CA ARG A 333 -26.25 16.02 12.50
C ARG A 333 -25.95 15.08 13.66
N HIS A 334 -26.93 14.25 14.03
CA HIS A 334 -26.75 13.26 15.08
C HIS A 334 -25.67 12.23 14.68
N HIS A 335 -25.75 11.69 13.46
CA HIS A 335 -24.75 10.76 12.92
C HIS A 335 -23.36 11.41 12.87
N TYR A 336 -23.26 12.64 12.38
CA TYR A 336 -22.01 13.38 12.28
C TYR A 336 -21.33 13.54 13.66
N ASN A 337 -22.08 13.87 14.68
CA ASN A 337 -21.56 14.14 16.02
C ASN A 337 -21.24 12.87 16.82
N HIS A 338 -22.05 11.80 16.69
CA HIS A 338 -21.97 10.65 17.57
C HIS A 338 -21.37 9.39 16.93
N VAL A 339 -21.42 9.28 15.62
CA VAL A 339 -21.05 8.06 14.91
C VAL A 339 -19.90 8.26 13.93
N ARG A 340 -19.90 9.36 13.20
CA ARG A 340 -18.97 9.62 12.12
C ARG A 340 -17.53 9.77 12.62
N PRO A 341 -16.56 8.92 12.16
CA PRO A 341 -15.15 9.08 12.52
C PRO A 341 -14.52 10.30 11.86
N HIS A 342 -13.69 11.03 12.60
CA HIS A 342 -12.96 12.21 12.12
C HIS A 342 -11.46 11.97 12.13
N SER A 343 -10.80 12.11 10.99
CA SER A 343 -9.35 11.91 10.86
C SER A 343 -8.50 12.88 11.68
N SER A 344 -9.02 14.08 11.93
CA SER A 344 -8.36 15.09 12.78
C SER A 344 -8.57 14.87 14.27
N LEU A 345 -9.39 13.90 14.67
CA LEU A 345 -9.72 13.53 16.04
C LEU A 345 -9.39 12.05 16.32
N ASP A 346 -8.31 11.55 15.72
CA ASP A 346 -7.88 10.15 15.83
C ASP A 346 -8.98 9.13 15.51
N TYR A 347 -9.85 9.48 14.54
CA TYR A 347 -11.03 8.71 14.13
C TYR A 347 -12.10 8.56 15.22
N LEU A 348 -12.08 9.40 16.25
CA LEU A 348 -13.19 9.50 17.18
C LEU A 348 -14.31 10.37 16.61
N PRO A 349 -15.59 10.08 16.96
CA PRO A 349 -16.69 11.02 16.73
C PRO A 349 -16.49 12.31 17.55
N PRO A 350 -16.98 13.48 17.07
CA PRO A 350 -16.81 14.76 17.74
C PRO A 350 -17.24 14.79 19.22
N VAL A 351 -18.39 14.22 19.54
CA VAL A 351 -18.89 14.16 20.94
C VAL A 351 -18.02 13.26 21.81
N ALA A 352 -17.52 12.12 21.28
CA ALA A 352 -16.63 11.27 22.04
C ALA A 352 -15.28 11.96 22.32
N PHE A 353 -14.75 12.68 21.34
CA PHE A 353 -13.54 13.48 21.51
C PHE A 353 -13.78 14.63 22.53
N ALA A 354 -14.88 15.35 22.43
CA ALA A 354 -15.21 16.43 23.37
C ALA A 354 -15.30 15.95 24.82
N LYS A 355 -15.89 14.77 25.06
CA LYS A 355 -15.96 14.15 26.40
C LYS A 355 -14.60 13.75 26.97
N GLN A 356 -13.60 13.45 26.14
CA GLN A 356 -12.26 13.14 26.62
C GLN A 356 -11.41 14.38 26.88
N ALA A 357 -11.79 15.53 26.27
CA ALA A 357 -11.08 16.80 26.37
C ALA A 357 -11.67 17.74 27.42
N ALA A 358 -12.85 17.44 28.00
CA ALA A 358 -13.52 18.17 29.09
C ALA A 358 -13.05 17.65 30.44
#